data_8dafde8167b4d00a08c3ef3cffb85c09
#
_entry.id   8dafde8167b4d00a08c3ef3cffb85c09
#
_cell.length_a   1.000
_cell.length_b   1.000
_cell.length_c   1.000
_cell.angle_alpha   90.00
_cell.angle_beta   90.00
_cell.angle_gamma   90.00
#
_symmetry.space_group_name_H-M   'P 1'
#
loop_
_entity.id
_entity.type
_entity.pdbx_description
1 polymer ?
#
loop_
_entity_poly.entity_id
_entity_poly.type
_entity_poly.pdbx_seq_one_letter_code
_entity_poly.pdbx_strand_id
1 'polypeptide(L)'
;MRKEGEENAMIEINDLIGVPYKDHGRDKTGYDCYGLCIEVARRAGYRLDDVYYEDHALALSRVYAPTLNVHKIEAPCEGALLEMETHTEAGTELHIGICLNETEFIHTTRLGCRVNRIGTFKERGIYGIDTRL
;
A
#
# COMPACT_ATOMS: atom_id res chain seq x y z
N MET A 1 13.53 -23.07 -0.63
CA MET A 1 13.54 -22.88 -0.69
C MET A 1 13.18 -22.29 -0.60
N ARG A 2 12.86 -22.20 -0.64
CA ARG A 2 12.58 -21.83 -0.71
C ARG A 2 12.59 -21.80 -1.00
N LYS A 3 12.51 -22.14 -1.20
CA LYS A 3 12.61 -22.30 -1.38
C LYS A 3 12.58 -22.04 -1.29
N GLU A 4 12.47 -22.42 -1.21
CA GLU A 4 12.48 -22.32 -1.07
C GLU A 4 12.23 -21.65 -0.87
N GLY A 5 12.07 -21.66 -0.95
CA GLY A 5 11.92 -21.21 -0.91
C GLY A 5 11.47 -20.49 -0.65
N GLU A 6 11.46 -20.68 -0.65
CA GLU A 6 11.26 -20.13 -0.45
C GLU A 6 10.94 -19.32 0.02
N GLU A 7 11.06 -19.51 -0.18
CA GLU A 7 10.96 -19.02 0.32
C GLU A 7 10.66 -18.05 0.38
N ASN A 8 10.68 -18.05 -0.07
CA ASN A 8 10.44 -17.03 -0.09
C ASN A 8 9.40 -16.36 0.24
N ALA A 9 9.53 -15.87 0.59
CA ALA A 9 8.39 -15.58 1.41
C ALA A 9 7.49 -14.59 0.72
N MET A 10 6.45 -15.08 0.14
CA MET A 10 5.45 -14.21 -0.49
C MET A 10 4.38 -13.88 0.54
N ILE A 11 4.01 -12.59 0.56
CA ILE A 11 2.91 -12.14 1.41
C ILE A 11 1.63 -12.80 0.89
N GLU A 12 0.88 -13.44 1.80
CA GLU A 12 -0.41 -13.99 1.44
C GLU A 12 -1.44 -12.88 1.32
N ILE A 13 -2.07 -12.79 0.15
CA ILE A 13 -3.04 -11.72 -0.11
C ILE A 13 -4.30 -12.21 -0.82
N ASN A 14 -4.44 -13.51 -1.05
CA ASN A 14 -5.56 -14.03 -1.82
C ASN A 14 -6.91 -13.68 -1.20
N ASP A 15 -6.99 -13.66 0.11
CA ASP A 15 -8.22 -13.33 0.83
C ASP A 15 -8.55 -11.83 0.77
N LEU A 16 -7.62 -11.02 0.29
CA LEU A 16 -7.84 -9.57 0.17
C LEU A 16 -8.34 -9.17 -1.21
N ILE A 17 -8.10 -10.01 -2.22
CA ILE A 17 -8.52 -9.69 -3.59
C ILE A 17 -10.03 -9.55 -3.62
N GLY A 18 -10.51 -8.42 -4.16
CA GLY A 18 -11.93 -8.17 -4.28
C GLY A 18 -12.59 -7.57 -3.05
N VAL A 19 -11.87 -7.44 -1.92
CA VAL A 19 -12.43 -6.77 -0.75
C VAL A 19 -12.79 -5.34 -1.15
N PRO A 20 -14.00 -4.86 -0.85
CA PRO A 20 -14.45 -3.57 -1.37
C PRO A 20 -13.77 -2.37 -0.75
N TYR A 21 -13.80 -1.27 -1.46
CA TYR A 21 -13.36 0.01 -0.93
C TYR A 21 -14.37 0.51 0.11
N LYS A 22 -13.86 1.06 1.21
CA LYS A 22 -14.69 1.64 2.26
C LYS A 22 -13.91 2.78 2.91
N ASP A 23 -14.49 3.98 2.93
CA ASP A 23 -13.85 5.13 3.59
C ASP A 23 -13.44 4.79 5.01
N HIS A 24 -12.17 5.03 5.32
CA HIS A 24 -11.58 4.75 6.63
C HIS A 24 -11.68 3.27 7.03
N GLY A 25 -11.85 2.37 6.05
CA GLY A 25 -11.97 0.94 6.32
C GLY A 25 -10.68 0.33 6.82
N ARG A 26 -10.81 -0.57 7.81
CA ARG A 26 -9.66 -1.17 8.46
C ARG A 26 -9.81 -2.68 8.66
N ASP A 27 -10.80 -3.30 8.02
CA ASP A 27 -11.02 -4.75 8.11
C ASP A 27 -11.59 -5.30 6.81
N LYS A 28 -11.89 -6.58 6.78
CA LYS A 28 -12.32 -7.24 5.55
C LYS A 28 -13.71 -6.86 5.06
N THR A 29 -14.45 -6.06 5.80
CA THR A 29 -15.70 -5.50 5.28
C THR A 29 -15.41 -4.40 4.28
N GLY A 30 -14.20 -3.86 4.29
CA GLY A 30 -13.73 -2.88 3.33
C GLY A 30 -12.51 -2.16 3.84
N TYR A 31 -11.64 -1.76 2.92
CA TYR A 31 -10.43 -0.97 3.22
C TYR A 31 -10.43 0.29 2.38
N ASP A 32 -9.91 1.38 2.95
CA ASP A 32 -9.46 2.48 2.10
C ASP A 32 -8.01 2.18 1.71
N CYS A 33 -7.39 3.06 0.92
CA CYS A 33 -6.06 2.80 0.40
C CYS A 33 -5.03 2.65 1.53
N TYR A 34 -5.14 3.46 2.59
CA TYR A 34 -4.19 3.39 3.69
C TYR A 34 -4.46 2.19 4.59
N GLY A 35 -5.73 1.87 4.84
CA GLY A 35 -6.09 0.71 5.65
C GLY A 35 -5.59 -0.60 5.07
N LEU A 36 -5.67 -0.73 3.75
CA LEU A 36 -5.11 -1.91 3.08
C LEU A 36 -3.61 -1.98 3.28
N CYS A 37 -2.91 -0.83 3.19
CA CYS A 37 -1.48 -0.80 3.41
C CYS A 37 -1.11 -1.25 4.81
N ILE A 38 -1.88 -0.84 5.83
CA ILE A 38 -1.62 -1.27 7.21
C ILE A 38 -1.70 -2.79 7.31
N GLU A 39 -2.75 -3.39 6.75
CA GLU A 39 -2.95 -4.84 6.85
C GLU A 39 -1.87 -5.62 6.10
N VAL A 40 -1.54 -5.19 4.87
CA VAL A 40 -0.52 -5.89 4.08
C VAL A 40 0.87 -5.71 4.71
N ALA A 41 1.14 -4.52 5.25
CA ALA A 41 2.41 -4.28 5.97
C ALA A 41 2.54 -5.26 7.12
N ARG A 42 1.46 -5.47 7.89
CA ARG A 42 1.47 -6.42 9.00
C ARG A 42 1.83 -7.82 8.51
N ARG A 43 1.27 -8.24 7.39
CA ARG A 43 1.55 -9.55 6.80
C ARG A 43 3.00 -9.66 6.30
N ALA A 44 3.59 -8.53 5.96
CA ALA A 44 5.00 -8.48 5.54
C ALA A 44 5.95 -8.40 6.73
N GLY A 45 5.43 -8.31 7.95
CA GLY A 45 6.25 -8.25 9.16
C GLY A 45 6.55 -6.83 9.64
N TYR A 46 5.75 -5.85 9.24
CA TYR A 46 5.95 -4.45 9.61
C TYR A 46 4.72 -3.89 10.28
N ARG A 47 4.94 -2.88 11.12
CA ARG A 47 3.85 -2.13 11.72
C ARG A 47 3.82 -0.74 11.12
N LEU A 48 2.82 -0.48 10.28
CA LEU A 48 2.57 0.86 9.75
C LEU A 48 1.60 1.55 10.69
N ASP A 49 2.01 2.68 11.25
CA ASP A 49 1.18 3.40 12.21
C ASP A 49 -0.08 3.93 11.52
N ASP A 50 -1.20 3.80 12.20
CA ASP A 50 -2.45 4.38 11.71
C ASP A 50 -2.45 5.87 12.05
N VAL A 51 -3.14 6.66 11.22
CA VAL A 51 -3.25 8.10 11.42
C VAL A 51 -4.66 8.55 11.09
N TYR A 52 -5.07 9.65 11.70
CA TYR A 52 -6.34 10.26 11.37
C TYR A 52 -6.19 11.15 10.13
N TYR A 53 -7.14 11.05 9.23
CA TYR A 53 -7.24 11.95 8.08
C TYR A 53 -8.71 12.05 7.67
N GLU A 54 -9.10 13.25 7.20
CA GLU A 54 -10.47 13.45 6.72
C GLU A 54 -10.63 12.98 5.29
N ASP A 55 -9.60 13.20 4.48
CA ASP A 55 -9.61 12.86 3.07
C ASP A 55 -8.67 11.68 2.83
N HIS A 56 -9.20 10.59 2.29
CA HIS A 56 -8.45 9.38 2.01
C HIS A 56 -7.40 9.55 0.92
N ALA A 57 -7.43 10.65 0.18
CA ALA A 57 -6.48 10.90 -0.91
C ALA A 57 -5.21 11.60 -0.43
N LEU A 58 -4.94 11.59 0.87
CA LEU A 58 -3.75 12.25 1.40
C LEU A 58 -2.47 11.60 0.90
N ALA A 59 -1.54 12.45 0.51
CA ALA A 59 -0.24 12.02 0.05
C ALA A 59 0.72 11.96 1.22
N LEU A 60 1.39 10.83 1.41
CA LEU A 60 2.36 10.67 2.48
C LEU A 60 3.46 11.72 2.41
N SER A 61 3.96 11.98 1.21
CA SER A 61 5.07 12.91 1.02
C SER A 61 4.74 14.34 1.39
N ARG A 62 3.45 14.71 1.41
CA ARG A 62 3.07 16.11 1.63
C ARG A 62 2.59 16.41 3.02
N VAL A 63 1.90 15.47 3.65
CA VAL A 63 1.22 15.77 4.91
C VAL A 63 1.69 14.90 6.05
N TYR A 64 1.77 13.60 5.83
CA TYR A 64 2.00 12.66 6.92
C TYR A 64 3.40 12.08 6.99
N ALA A 65 4.14 12.05 5.88
CA ALA A 65 5.46 11.44 5.90
C ALA A 65 6.36 11.92 7.04
N PRO A 66 6.38 13.21 7.37
CA PRO A 66 7.25 13.66 8.47
C PRO A 66 6.89 13.10 9.85
N THR A 67 5.65 12.63 10.02
CA THR A 67 5.19 12.13 11.32
C THR A 67 4.93 10.63 11.33
N LEU A 68 4.97 9.99 10.17
CA LEU A 68 4.78 8.55 10.08
C LEU A 68 6.09 7.81 10.26
N ASN A 69 5.99 6.55 10.63
CA ASN A 69 7.14 5.67 10.78
C ASN A 69 7.59 5.10 9.42
N VAL A 70 7.81 6.02 8.47
CA VAL A 70 8.27 5.65 7.13
C VAL A 70 9.41 6.56 6.70
N HIS A 71 10.19 6.09 5.73
CA HIS A 71 11.28 6.89 5.16
C HIS A 71 11.36 6.61 3.66
N LYS A 72 11.78 7.62 2.92
CA LYS A 72 11.88 7.49 1.46
C LYS A 72 12.99 6.52 1.08
N ILE A 73 12.71 5.66 0.09
CA ILE A 73 13.70 4.74 -0.46
C ILE A 73 13.70 4.85 -1.98
N GLU A 74 14.70 4.23 -2.61
CA GLU A 74 14.94 4.43 -4.03
C GLU A 74 14.32 3.37 -4.92
N ALA A 75 14.08 2.19 -4.38
CA ALA A 75 13.60 1.07 -5.20
C ALA A 75 12.51 0.29 -4.46
N PRO A 76 11.54 -0.24 -5.21
CA PRO A 76 10.49 -1.03 -4.58
C PRO A 76 11.00 -2.34 -4.03
N CYS A 77 10.41 -2.75 -2.91
CA CYS A 77 10.69 -4.04 -2.29
C CYS A 77 9.47 -4.46 -1.50
N GLU A 78 9.43 -5.71 -1.09
CA GLU A 78 8.31 -6.23 -0.32
C GLU A 78 8.03 -5.36 0.90
N GLY A 79 6.79 -4.93 1.07
CA GLY A 79 6.37 -4.14 2.20
C GLY A 79 6.57 -2.64 2.06
N ALA A 80 7.13 -2.17 0.94
CA ALA A 80 7.31 -0.74 0.72
C ALA A 80 6.02 -0.09 0.26
N LEU A 81 5.74 1.10 0.75
CA LEU A 81 4.60 1.88 0.31
C LEU A 81 4.91 2.54 -1.04
N LEU A 82 3.92 2.59 -1.91
CA LEU A 82 4.05 3.18 -3.23
C LEU A 82 3.01 4.29 -3.37
N GLU A 83 3.49 5.52 -3.51
CA GLU A 83 2.63 6.68 -3.77
C GLU A 83 2.57 6.93 -5.26
N MET A 84 1.36 7.09 -5.80
CA MET A 84 1.13 7.16 -7.24
C MET A 84 0.13 8.25 -7.58
N GLU A 85 0.11 8.63 -8.85
CA GLU A 85 -0.94 9.49 -9.39
C GLU A 85 -1.95 8.64 -10.14
N THR A 86 -3.23 8.90 -9.92
CA THR A 86 -4.30 8.32 -10.70
C THR A 86 -5.12 9.47 -11.32
N HIS A 87 -5.71 9.20 -12.47
CA HIS A 87 -6.51 10.20 -13.16
C HIS A 87 -7.98 9.85 -13.01
N THR A 88 -8.77 10.85 -12.61
CA THR A 88 -10.23 10.71 -12.48
C THR A 88 -10.88 11.82 -13.27
N GLU A 89 -12.20 11.81 -13.35
CA GLU A 89 -12.94 12.88 -14.00
C GLU A 89 -12.73 14.22 -13.32
N ALA A 90 -12.43 14.19 -12.02
CA ALA A 90 -12.19 15.41 -11.25
C ALA A 90 -10.74 15.91 -11.38
N GLY A 91 -9.87 15.16 -12.07
CA GLY A 91 -8.48 15.53 -12.26
C GLY A 91 -7.53 14.47 -11.73
N THR A 92 -6.30 14.86 -11.40
CA THR A 92 -5.29 13.97 -10.89
C THR A 92 -5.40 13.86 -9.37
N GLU A 93 -5.40 12.63 -8.86
CA GLU A 93 -5.44 12.36 -7.44
C GLU A 93 -4.21 11.56 -7.04
N LEU A 94 -3.81 11.72 -5.79
CA LEU A 94 -2.74 10.91 -5.22
C LEU A 94 -3.35 9.66 -4.61
N HIS A 95 -2.64 8.55 -4.76
CA HIS A 95 -3.11 7.23 -4.38
C HIS A 95 -1.95 6.46 -3.78
N ILE A 96 -2.24 5.53 -2.89
CA ILE A 96 -1.21 4.76 -2.22
C ILE A 96 -1.52 3.27 -2.32
N GLY A 97 -0.48 2.48 -2.54
CA GLY A 97 -0.53 1.04 -2.48
C GLY A 97 0.67 0.52 -1.73
N ILE A 98 0.84 -0.79 -1.69
CA ILE A 98 1.96 -1.40 -1.00
C ILE A 98 2.55 -2.50 -1.89
N CYS A 99 3.87 -2.52 -1.97
CA CYS A 99 4.58 -3.45 -2.82
C CYS A 99 4.57 -4.85 -2.24
N LEU A 100 4.25 -5.82 -3.09
CA LEU A 100 4.31 -7.24 -2.75
C LEU A 100 5.71 -7.77 -3.01
N ASN A 101 6.38 -7.19 -3.98
CA ASN A 101 7.73 -7.53 -4.38
C ASN A 101 8.27 -6.35 -5.21
N GLU A 102 9.32 -6.59 -5.98
CA GLU A 102 9.97 -5.52 -6.75
C GLU A 102 9.18 -5.09 -7.98
N THR A 103 8.16 -5.84 -8.38
CA THR A 103 7.46 -5.58 -9.63
C THR A 103 5.95 -5.43 -9.49
N GLU A 104 5.38 -5.82 -8.35
CA GLU A 104 3.94 -5.84 -8.16
C GLU A 104 3.52 -5.16 -6.86
N PHE A 105 2.35 -4.56 -6.88
CA PHE A 105 1.79 -3.94 -5.69
C PHE A 105 0.30 -4.24 -5.60
N ILE A 106 -0.25 -4.15 -4.38
CA ILE A 106 -1.68 -4.29 -4.13
C ILE A 106 -2.22 -2.94 -3.67
N HIS A 107 -3.42 -2.62 -4.13
CA HIS A 107 -4.11 -1.38 -3.75
C HIS A 107 -5.61 -1.61 -3.83
N THR A 108 -6.37 -0.70 -3.24
CA THR A 108 -7.82 -0.78 -3.35
C THR A 108 -8.32 0.17 -4.42
N THR A 109 -9.31 -0.28 -5.19
CA THR A 109 -9.91 0.46 -6.29
C THR A 109 -11.42 0.42 -6.12
N ARG A 110 -12.14 1.11 -7.01
CA ARG A 110 -13.61 1.01 -7.02
C ARG A 110 -14.10 -0.42 -7.18
N LEU A 111 -13.29 -1.26 -7.82
CA LEU A 111 -13.66 -2.66 -8.05
C LEU A 111 -13.15 -3.56 -6.95
N GLY A 112 -12.62 -2.99 -5.87
CA GLY A 112 -12.06 -3.72 -4.75
C GLY A 112 -10.55 -3.77 -4.79
N CYS A 113 -9.99 -4.53 -3.86
CA CYS A 113 -8.53 -4.68 -3.78
C CYS A 113 -8.04 -5.55 -4.92
N ARG A 114 -6.93 -5.14 -5.55
CA ARG A 114 -6.37 -5.87 -6.68
C ARG A 114 -4.88 -5.61 -6.82
N VAL A 115 -4.21 -6.51 -7.51
CA VAL A 115 -2.78 -6.44 -7.77
C VAL A 115 -2.55 -5.86 -9.16
N ASN A 116 -1.57 -4.97 -9.25
CA ASN A 116 -1.11 -4.42 -10.52
C ASN A 116 0.42 -4.42 -10.55
N ARG A 117 0.97 -4.24 -11.75
CA ARG A 117 2.41 -4.11 -11.89
C ARG A 117 2.81 -2.67 -11.56
N ILE A 118 3.96 -2.53 -10.89
CA ILE A 118 4.55 -1.22 -10.65
C ILE A 118 4.84 -0.59 -12.01
N GLY A 119 4.44 0.68 -12.16
CA GLY A 119 4.54 1.35 -13.45
C GLY A 119 3.20 1.50 -14.16
N THR A 120 2.17 0.80 -13.66
CA THR A 120 0.80 0.97 -14.19
C THR A 120 0.33 2.42 -14.01
N PHE A 121 0.71 3.05 -12.90
CA PHE A 121 0.40 4.45 -12.63
C PHE A 121 1.71 5.21 -12.44
N LYS A 122 1.64 6.53 -12.57
CA LYS A 122 2.83 7.35 -12.40
C LYS A 122 3.27 7.35 -10.94
N GLU A 123 4.50 6.91 -10.70
CA GLU A 123 5.07 6.85 -9.37
C GLU A 123 5.42 8.25 -8.87
N ARG A 124 5.13 8.52 -7.61
CA ARG A 124 5.49 9.76 -6.94
C ARG A 124 6.51 9.55 -5.84
N GLY A 125 6.56 8.39 -5.23
CA GLY A 125 7.53 8.08 -4.19
C GLY A 125 7.36 6.69 -3.67
N ILE A 126 8.44 6.16 -3.10
CA ILE A 126 8.45 4.83 -2.49
C ILE A 126 8.98 5.00 -1.07
N TYR A 127 8.34 4.34 -0.11
CA TYR A 127 8.67 4.52 1.31
C TYR A 127 8.81 3.18 2.01
N GLY A 128 9.92 3.02 2.72
CA GLY A 128 10.10 1.88 3.61
C GLY A 128 9.45 2.15 4.95
N ILE A 129 9.02 1.08 5.63
CA ILE A 129 8.40 1.19 6.95
C ILE A 129 9.49 0.92 7.99
N ASP A 130 9.58 1.82 8.99
CA ASP A 130 10.68 1.80 9.96
C ASP A 130 10.52 0.76 11.06
N THR A 131 9.29 0.36 11.37
CA THR A 131 9.01 -0.45 12.53
C THR A 131 8.67 -1.88 12.13
N ARG A 132 9.44 -2.84 12.64
CA ARG A 132 9.14 -4.26 12.47
C ARG A 132 8.25 -4.76 13.60
N LEU A 133 7.47 -5.77 13.27
CA LEU A 133 6.67 -6.49 14.28
C LEU A 133 7.56 -7.37 15.16
#